data_0eef5596138f9994245a3a03411ca47d
#
_entry.id   0eef5596138f9994245a3a03411ca47d
#
_cell.length_a   1.000
_cell.length_b   1.000
_cell.length_c   1.000
_cell.angle_alpha   90.00
_cell.angle_beta   90.00
_cell.angle_gamma   90.00
#
_symmetry.space_group_name_H-M   'P 1'
#
loop_
_entity.id
_entity.type
_entity.pdbx_description
1 polymer ?
#
loop_
_entity_poly.entity_id
_entity_poly.type
_entity_poly.pdbx_seq_one_letter_code
_entity_poly.pdbx_strand_id
1 'polypeptide(L)'
;MLVLLVLGGAGPASAHAALRDADPADGAVLKTAPRSLTLTFTESVGLLDDSLRVLDPDNRRVEEGEARHASGRSDTVQVSLPAKATEGTYVVAWRVVSADSHPVSGAFTYSVGKPSPTPAVISAGPVEDPATGSLYDLARYLAYGAAALLVGTAVFLAVCRPPEPGRLRRTLVVGWWTLLISTVALLLLRAPYESGTGPAAVFDPSALSRTLTTRPGQALLARLLLLVCAAVLLLRARKQERPTRVTLGAGAAVAVGLALTWASAEHASAGIQVPVAMTSSVLHLLATAAWLGGLTALLTLLHRGPLPAPTVARFSRLAFASVIVLAVTGVYQSWRGLGSWNALTGTPYGRILLAKLAAVTLLLAAAGYSRRWTARLVTAETETEKESEVAVKEAEVAVKERVPAQVGGPAEPEGREDAPGAAKSPEASGPEDAHRKALRRSVLVEVAISVVVLMITTVLTNTLPGRAAAEASTSSGSSAVTAASVNDVPFEVGSARGRVQVTLQSNRAGDNKVEALVFGLDGSVAIVPELRVTFTLPSQKIGPLDTRVTDRGGYWVADSFNLPIAGTWDMKVTVRVSDVDQVSETKKVRIEE
;
A
#
# COMPACT_ATOMS: atom_id res chain seq x y z
N MET A 1 26.30 -14.92 -0.99
CA MET A 1 26.89 -14.67 -2.33
C MET A 1 25.84 -14.52 -3.42
N LEU A 2 24.85 -15.45 -3.55
CA LEU A 2 23.78 -15.33 -4.56
C LEU A 2 22.93 -14.05 -4.42
N VAL A 3 22.61 -13.64 -3.20
CA VAL A 3 21.86 -12.39 -2.90
C VAL A 3 22.65 -11.15 -3.32
N LEU A 4 23.97 -11.12 -3.12
CA LEU A 4 24.84 -10.01 -3.52
C LEU A 4 25.00 -9.94 -5.05
N LEU A 5 25.00 -11.07 -5.76
CA LEU A 5 25.03 -11.13 -7.23
C LEU A 5 23.72 -10.63 -7.86
N VAL A 6 22.57 -10.93 -7.22
CA VAL A 6 21.25 -10.45 -7.66
C VAL A 6 21.08 -8.95 -7.42
N LEU A 7 21.66 -8.42 -6.32
CA LEU A 7 21.61 -6.99 -5.97
C LEU A 7 22.54 -6.12 -6.84
N GLY A 8 23.65 -6.68 -7.39
CA GLY A 8 24.66 -5.91 -8.12
C GLY A 8 24.42 -5.70 -9.62
N GLY A 9 23.45 -6.42 -10.24
CA GLY A 9 23.29 -6.45 -11.69
C GLY A 9 22.08 -5.69 -12.27
N ALA A 10 21.35 -4.92 -11.48
CA ALA A 10 20.09 -4.30 -11.93
C ALA A 10 20.28 -2.82 -12.27
N GLY A 11 20.15 -2.46 -13.55
CA GLY A 11 19.98 -1.09 -14.00
C GLY A 11 18.70 -0.46 -13.46
N PRO A 12 18.52 0.87 -13.54
CA PRO A 12 17.33 1.56 -13.08
C PRO A 12 16.09 1.12 -13.87
N ALA A 13 15.00 0.79 -13.19
CA ALA A 13 13.68 0.60 -13.79
C ALA A 13 12.57 0.91 -12.77
N SER A 14 11.59 1.70 -13.20
CA SER A 14 10.42 2.12 -12.44
C SER A 14 9.36 1.03 -12.42
N ALA A 15 8.48 1.02 -11.40
CA ALA A 15 7.31 0.16 -11.36
C ALA A 15 6.00 0.92 -11.69
N HIS A 16 6.06 2.24 -11.89
CA HIS A 16 4.97 3.09 -12.40
C HIS A 16 5.43 3.79 -13.67
N ALA A 17 4.56 3.88 -14.66
CA ALA A 17 4.83 4.62 -15.88
C ALA A 17 5.04 6.11 -15.57
N ALA A 18 6.22 6.63 -15.83
CA ALA A 18 6.49 8.07 -15.87
C ALA A 18 6.63 8.51 -17.33
N LEU A 19 6.18 9.72 -17.66
CA LEU A 19 6.43 10.30 -18.97
C LEU A 19 7.93 10.54 -19.11
N ARG A 20 8.57 9.88 -20.10
CA ARG A 20 10.00 9.97 -20.37
C ARG A 20 10.28 10.99 -21.46
N ASP A 21 9.43 11.05 -22.47
CA ASP A 21 9.61 11.90 -23.64
C ASP A 21 8.26 12.22 -24.27
N ALA A 22 8.16 13.38 -24.90
CA ALA A 22 6.99 13.84 -25.62
C ALA A 22 7.42 14.51 -26.92
N ASP A 23 6.74 14.21 -28.01
CA ASP A 23 6.92 14.86 -29.30
C ASP A 23 5.56 15.35 -29.81
N PRO A 24 5.30 16.68 -29.77
CA PRO A 24 6.13 17.80 -29.33
C PRO A 24 6.49 17.75 -27.83
N ALA A 25 7.68 18.26 -27.50
CA ALA A 25 8.13 18.36 -26.11
C ALA A 25 7.34 19.39 -25.30
N ASP A 26 7.33 19.26 -23.97
CA ASP A 26 6.71 20.25 -23.07
C ASP A 26 7.36 21.64 -23.26
N GLY A 27 6.52 22.69 -23.39
CA GLY A 27 6.96 24.06 -23.63
C GLY A 27 7.46 24.35 -25.06
N ALA A 28 7.46 23.37 -25.96
CA ALA A 28 7.97 23.56 -27.33
C ALA A 28 7.16 24.62 -28.10
N VAL A 29 7.86 25.46 -28.86
CA VAL A 29 7.25 26.44 -29.79
C VAL A 29 7.57 26.01 -31.22
N LEU A 30 6.57 25.54 -31.94
CA LEU A 30 6.70 25.02 -33.29
C LEU A 30 6.34 26.07 -34.32
N LYS A 31 7.06 26.09 -35.43
CA LYS A 31 6.71 26.98 -36.59
C LYS A 31 5.55 26.44 -37.39
N THR A 32 5.34 25.13 -37.39
CA THR A 32 4.29 24.44 -38.15
C THR A 32 3.59 23.44 -37.26
N ALA A 33 2.29 23.21 -37.49
CA ALA A 33 1.50 22.23 -36.74
C ALA A 33 2.06 20.81 -36.92
N PRO A 34 2.23 20.06 -35.81
CA PRO A 34 2.60 18.65 -35.89
C PRO A 34 1.40 17.84 -36.40
N ARG A 35 1.67 16.74 -37.13
CA ARG A 35 0.61 15.83 -37.62
C ARG A 35 0.23 14.73 -36.64
N SER A 36 1.07 14.51 -35.64
CA SER A 36 0.83 13.55 -34.56
C SER A 36 1.48 14.04 -33.30
N LEU A 37 0.97 13.58 -32.19
CA LEU A 37 1.56 13.75 -30.87
C LEU A 37 1.87 12.38 -30.32
N THR A 38 3.10 12.18 -29.85
CA THR A 38 3.59 10.91 -29.32
C THR A 38 4.16 11.11 -27.93
N LEU A 39 3.66 10.34 -26.98
CA LEU A 39 4.20 10.25 -25.62
C LEU A 39 4.98 8.94 -25.48
N THR A 40 6.14 8.97 -24.83
CA THR A 40 6.93 7.79 -24.50
C THR A 40 7.07 7.69 -22.98
N PHE A 41 6.75 6.53 -22.44
CA PHE A 41 6.78 6.26 -21.01
C PHE A 41 7.99 5.40 -20.63
N THR A 42 8.29 5.34 -19.34
CA THR A 42 9.39 4.53 -18.80
C THR A 42 9.12 3.03 -18.86
N GLU A 43 7.85 2.64 -19.06
CA GLU A 43 7.41 1.23 -19.19
C GLU A 43 6.17 1.10 -20.07
N SER A 44 5.72 -0.15 -20.30
CA SER A 44 4.48 -0.42 -21.04
C SER A 44 3.27 0.20 -20.36
N VAL A 45 2.38 0.79 -21.13
CA VAL A 45 1.14 1.39 -20.65
C VAL A 45 -0.07 0.77 -21.34
N GLY A 46 -1.16 0.66 -20.58
CA GLY A 46 -2.48 0.31 -21.10
C GLY A 46 -3.23 1.58 -21.51
N LEU A 47 -3.91 1.53 -22.65
CA LEU A 47 -4.70 2.64 -23.16
C LEU A 47 -6.15 2.58 -22.69
N LEU A 48 -6.70 3.73 -22.36
CA LEU A 48 -8.11 3.99 -22.08
C LEU A 48 -8.71 4.79 -23.25
N ASP A 49 -10.03 4.86 -23.35
CA ASP A 49 -10.72 5.59 -24.44
C ASP A 49 -10.26 7.06 -24.54
N ASP A 50 -9.96 7.69 -23.39
CA ASP A 50 -9.48 9.08 -23.30
C ASP A 50 -8.01 9.17 -22.83
N SER A 51 -7.16 8.22 -23.26
CA SER A 51 -5.75 8.19 -22.84
C SER A 51 -4.98 9.45 -23.22
N LEU A 52 -5.38 10.16 -24.25
CA LEU A 52 -4.71 11.38 -24.69
C LEU A 52 -5.76 12.35 -25.22
N ARG A 53 -5.75 13.57 -24.70
CA ARG A 53 -6.61 14.68 -25.15
C ARG A 53 -5.74 15.87 -25.46
N VAL A 54 -5.96 16.47 -26.62
CA VAL A 54 -5.27 17.67 -27.07
C VAL A 54 -6.30 18.79 -27.24
N LEU A 55 -6.15 19.86 -26.51
CA LEU A 55 -7.01 21.04 -26.58
C LEU A 55 -6.29 22.17 -27.31
N ASP A 56 -6.99 22.83 -28.23
CA ASP A 56 -6.53 24.02 -28.91
C ASP A 56 -6.58 25.27 -28.01
N PRO A 57 -6.09 26.44 -28.48
CA PRO A 57 -6.16 27.70 -27.72
C PRO A 57 -7.58 28.13 -27.34
N ASP A 58 -8.61 27.66 -28.07
CA ASP A 58 -10.04 27.92 -27.82
C ASP A 58 -10.67 26.86 -26.88
N ASN A 59 -9.85 25.98 -26.28
CA ASN A 59 -10.27 24.89 -25.39
C ASN A 59 -11.15 23.82 -26.07
N ARG A 60 -10.98 23.61 -27.37
CA ARG A 60 -11.68 22.58 -28.16
C ARG A 60 -10.76 21.37 -28.32
N ARG A 61 -11.35 20.20 -28.25
CA ARG A 61 -10.65 18.93 -28.49
C ARG A 61 -10.33 18.80 -29.98
N VAL A 62 -9.05 18.52 -30.31
CA VAL A 62 -8.57 18.54 -31.71
C VAL A 62 -7.92 17.25 -32.19
N GLU A 63 -7.66 16.26 -31.32
CA GLU A 63 -7.11 14.98 -31.75
C GLU A 63 -8.09 14.24 -32.69
N GLU A 64 -7.54 13.56 -33.70
CA GLU A 64 -8.27 12.76 -34.67
C GLU A 64 -8.10 11.25 -34.36
N GLY A 65 -9.23 10.57 -34.07
CA GLY A 65 -9.26 9.15 -33.78
C GLY A 65 -8.88 8.81 -32.35
N GLU A 66 -8.73 7.50 -32.07
CA GLU A 66 -8.39 6.97 -30.76
C GLU A 66 -6.87 6.93 -30.55
N ALA A 67 -6.45 7.04 -29.29
CA ALA A 67 -5.06 6.88 -28.90
C ALA A 67 -4.58 5.44 -29.19
N ARG A 68 -3.38 5.30 -29.77
CA ARG A 68 -2.78 4.01 -30.13
C ARG A 68 -1.30 3.97 -29.74
N HIS A 69 -0.74 2.78 -29.72
CA HIS A 69 0.69 2.60 -29.57
C HIS A 69 1.46 2.96 -30.86
N ALA A 70 2.46 3.82 -30.76
CA ALA A 70 3.30 4.19 -31.92
C ALA A 70 4.18 3.00 -32.33
N SER A 71 4.15 2.64 -33.61
CA SER A 71 5.01 1.60 -34.19
C SER A 71 5.00 0.25 -33.43
N GLY A 72 3.87 -0.09 -32.77
CA GLY A 72 3.71 -1.32 -32.00
C GLY A 72 4.47 -1.34 -30.66
N ARG A 73 5.02 -0.21 -30.22
CA ARG A 73 5.73 -0.09 -28.92
C ARG A 73 4.73 0.16 -27.79
N SER A 74 4.58 -0.79 -26.90
CA SER A 74 3.64 -0.72 -25.77
C SER A 74 3.98 0.36 -24.71
N ASP A 75 5.16 0.98 -24.77
CA ASP A 75 5.60 2.09 -23.91
C ASP A 75 5.26 3.47 -24.50
N THR A 76 4.45 3.53 -25.58
CA THR A 76 4.10 4.78 -26.26
C THR A 76 2.61 5.00 -26.33
N VAL A 77 2.19 6.27 -26.43
CA VAL A 77 0.82 6.70 -26.75
C VAL A 77 0.88 7.73 -27.87
N GLN A 78 0.14 7.54 -28.94
CA GLN A 78 0.12 8.43 -30.10
C GLN A 78 -1.32 8.75 -30.52
N VAL A 79 -1.56 10.02 -30.89
CA VAL A 79 -2.77 10.46 -31.58
C VAL A 79 -2.40 11.22 -32.86
N SER A 80 -3.31 11.23 -33.84
CA SER A 80 -3.20 12.08 -35.02
C SER A 80 -3.73 13.47 -34.70
N LEU A 81 -3.17 14.49 -35.34
CA LEU A 81 -3.60 15.88 -35.23
C LEU A 81 -3.97 16.42 -36.61
N PRO A 82 -4.95 17.37 -36.69
CA PRO A 82 -5.38 17.97 -37.95
C PRO A 82 -4.23 18.72 -38.62
N ALA A 83 -4.21 18.66 -39.95
CA ALA A 83 -3.17 19.33 -40.76
C ALA A 83 -3.25 20.87 -40.65
N LYS A 84 -4.41 21.42 -40.30
CA LYS A 84 -4.61 22.86 -40.07
C LYS A 84 -4.80 23.08 -38.58
N ALA A 85 -3.86 23.80 -37.97
CA ALA A 85 -3.94 24.19 -36.59
C ALA A 85 -3.94 25.71 -36.46
N THR A 86 -4.68 26.23 -35.51
CA THR A 86 -4.68 27.66 -35.13
C THR A 86 -3.37 27.99 -34.41
N GLU A 87 -2.85 29.18 -34.60
CA GLU A 87 -1.72 29.68 -33.83
C GLU A 87 -2.12 29.82 -32.36
N GLY A 88 -1.22 29.41 -31.44
CA GLY A 88 -1.44 29.55 -30.03
C GLY A 88 -0.90 28.35 -29.22
N THR A 89 -1.25 28.31 -27.92
CA THR A 89 -0.81 27.28 -27.00
C THR A 89 -1.84 26.15 -26.91
N TYR A 90 -1.38 24.94 -27.17
CA TYR A 90 -2.13 23.70 -27.05
C TYR A 90 -1.85 23.06 -25.70
N VAL A 91 -2.87 22.46 -25.12
CA VAL A 91 -2.74 21.71 -23.86
C VAL A 91 -2.94 20.24 -24.14
N VAL A 92 -1.98 19.44 -23.72
CA VAL A 92 -1.98 17.99 -23.81
C VAL A 92 -2.28 17.41 -22.44
N ALA A 93 -3.40 16.72 -22.28
CA ALA A 93 -3.71 15.96 -21.08
C ALA A 93 -3.70 14.47 -21.42
N TRP A 94 -3.07 13.69 -20.57
CA TRP A 94 -2.95 12.25 -20.76
C TRP A 94 -3.30 11.48 -19.51
N ARG A 95 -3.83 10.26 -19.72
CA ARG A 95 -4.15 9.30 -18.69
C ARG A 95 -3.94 7.88 -19.24
N VAL A 96 -3.13 7.10 -18.57
CA VAL A 96 -2.79 5.72 -18.97
C VAL A 96 -2.79 4.81 -17.77
N VAL A 97 -2.85 3.49 -18.01
CA VAL A 97 -2.69 2.48 -16.97
C VAL A 97 -1.27 1.92 -17.08
N SER A 98 -0.49 2.07 -16.05
CA SER A 98 0.87 1.56 -15.93
C SER A 98 0.92 0.02 -15.98
N ALA A 99 2.07 -0.56 -16.29
CA ALA A 99 2.26 -2.02 -16.34
C ALA A 99 1.99 -2.72 -15.00
N ASP A 100 2.09 -2.01 -13.89
CA ASP A 100 1.73 -2.48 -12.55
C ASP A 100 0.24 -2.24 -12.20
N SER A 101 -0.55 -1.83 -13.20
CA SER A 101 -1.99 -1.69 -13.11
C SER A 101 -2.53 -0.46 -12.36
N HIS A 102 -1.70 0.55 -12.12
CA HIS A 102 -2.14 1.81 -11.52
C HIS A 102 -2.41 2.86 -12.61
N PRO A 103 -3.51 3.65 -12.51
CA PRO A 103 -3.74 4.77 -13.40
C PRO A 103 -2.73 5.88 -13.09
N VAL A 104 -2.14 6.46 -14.12
CA VAL A 104 -1.27 7.63 -14.05
C VAL A 104 -1.73 8.67 -15.05
N SER A 105 -1.63 9.95 -14.70
CA SER A 105 -2.06 11.05 -15.55
C SER A 105 -1.12 12.25 -15.42
N GLY A 106 -1.17 13.13 -16.41
CA GLY A 106 -0.44 14.38 -16.41
C GLY A 106 -0.94 15.31 -17.50
N ALA A 107 -0.36 16.50 -17.52
CA ALA A 107 -0.61 17.47 -18.57
C ALA A 107 0.66 18.30 -18.82
N PHE A 108 0.79 18.78 -20.07
CA PHE A 108 1.82 19.71 -20.50
C PHE A 108 1.32 20.56 -21.67
N THR A 109 2.13 21.52 -22.11
CA THR A 109 1.74 22.44 -23.20
C THR A 109 2.77 22.47 -24.30
N TYR A 110 2.34 22.74 -25.53
CA TYR A 110 3.20 23.18 -26.64
C TYR A 110 2.50 24.29 -27.42
N SER A 111 3.23 25.07 -28.20
CA SER A 111 2.67 26.18 -28.97
C SER A 111 2.96 26.03 -30.46
N VAL A 112 2.02 26.49 -31.30
CA VAL A 112 2.20 26.64 -32.75
C VAL A 112 2.21 28.12 -33.08
N GLY A 113 3.26 28.61 -33.70
CA GLY A 113 3.44 30.03 -33.94
C GLY A 113 3.69 30.83 -32.65
N LYS A 114 2.87 31.84 -32.37
CA LYS A 114 2.98 32.64 -31.16
C LYS A 114 2.25 31.97 -29.98
N PRO A 115 2.89 31.81 -28.80
CA PRO A 115 2.22 31.33 -27.60
C PRO A 115 1.02 32.21 -27.24
N SER A 116 -0.07 31.58 -26.80
CA SER A 116 -1.25 32.28 -26.30
C SER A 116 -0.94 33.03 -25.01
N PRO A 117 -1.47 34.24 -24.79
CA PRO A 117 -1.27 34.98 -23.54
C PRO A 117 -1.90 34.26 -22.33
N THR A 118 -2.88 33.40 -22.55
CA THR A 118 -3.53 32.56 -21.53
C THR A 118 -3.66 31.17 -22.09
N PRO A 119 -2.87 30.18 -21.63
CA PRO A 119 -3.08 28.79 -22.02
C PRO A 119 -4.42 28.29 -21.48
N ALA A 120 -5.05 27.37 -22.22
CA ALA A 120 -6.25 26.70 -21.75
C ALA A 120 -5.99 26.03 -20.39
N VAL A 121 -6.86 26.29 -19.42
CA VAL A 121 -6.72 25.69 -18.08
C VAL A 121 -7.41 24.32 -18.11
N ILE A 122 -6.62 23.25 -18.18
CA ILE A 122 -7.16 21.94 -17.84
C ILE A 122 -7.12 21.84 -16.31
N SER A 123 -8.27 21.81 -15.67
CA SER A 123 -8.38 21.14 -14.37
C SER A 123 -8.06 19.68 -14.64
N ALA A 124 -6.82 19.28 -14.39
CA ALA A 124 -6.52 17.86 -14.21
C ALA A 124 -7.35 17.44 -13.00
N GLY A 125 -8.52 16.88 -13.22
CA GLY A 125 -9.36 16.29 -12.18
C GLY A 125 -8.52 15.29 -11.38
N PRO A 126 -8.94 14.93 -10.17
CA PRO A 126 -8.21 13.93 -9.39
C PRO A 126 -7.99 12.68 -10.24
N VAL A 127 -6.80 12.06 -10.11
CA VAL A 127 -6.45 10.84 -10.85
C VAL A 127 -7.47 9.74 -10.58
N GLU A 128 -8.11 9.77 -9.41
CA GLU A 128 -9.12 8.81 -8.97
C GLU A 128 -10.32 9.56 -8.37
N ASP A 129 -11.52 9.06 -8.62
CA ASP A 129 -12.70 9.49 -7.86
C ASP A 129 -12.54 9.04 -6.40
N PRO A 130 -12.67 9.93 -5.40
CA PRO A 130 -12.41 9.61 -3.99
C PRO A 130 -13.29 8.47 -3.45
N ALA A 131 -14.56 8.37 -3.88
CA ALA A 131 -15.46 7.32 -3.44
C ALA A 131 -15.08 5.97 -4.06
N THR A 132 -14.75 5.97 -5.36
CA THR A 132 -14.29 4.76 -6.06
C THR A 132 -12.96 4.27 -5.48
N GLY A 133 -12.00 5.16 -5.26
CA GLY A 133 -10.71 4.83 -4.65
C GLY A 133 -10.88 4.21 -3.26
N SER A 134 -11.70 4.82 -2.39
CA SER A 134 -11.96 4.33 -1.04
C SER A 134 -12.63 2.95 -1.04
N LEU A 135 -13.62 2.71 -1.92
CA LEU A 135 -14.29 1.42 -2.05
C LEU A 135 -13.34 0.35 -2.61
N TYR A 136 -12.51 0.71 -3.58
CA TYR A 136 -11.52 -0.19 -4.16
C TYR A 136 -10.48 -0.62 -3.12
N ASP A 137 -9.97 0.33 -2.33
CA ASP A 137 -9.03 0.06 -1.24
C ASP A 137 -9.65 -0.81 -0.16
N LEU A 138 -10.90 -0.53 0.27
CA LEU A 138 -11.61 -1.38 1.22
C LEU A 138 -11.73 -2.82 0.72
N ALA A 139 -12.12 -3.00 -0.55
CA ALA A 139 -12.21 -4.33 -1.16
C ALA A 139 -10.84 -5.04 -1.19
N ARG A 140 -9.75 -4.32 -1.46
CA ARG A 140 -8.37 -4.84 -1.39
C ARG A 140 -7.98 -5.27 0.03
N TYR A 141 -8.24 -4.45 1.04
CA TYR A 141 -7.97 -4.80 2.46
C TYR A 141 -8.70 -6.08 2.85
N LEU A 142 -9.99 -6.17 2.51
CA LEU A 142 -10.80 -7.35 2.78
C LEU A 142 -10.27 -8.59 2.03
N ALA A 143 -9.84 -8.43 0.78
CA ALA A 143 -9.28 -9.54 -0.01
C ALA A 143 -7.98 -10.08 0.60
N TYR A 144 -7.04 -9.22 1.02
CA TYR A 144 -5.81 -9.67 1.69
C TYR A 144 -6.07 -10.36 3.02
N GLY A 145 -6.93 -9.78 3.87
CA GLY A 145 -7.32 -10.38 5.13
C GLY A 145 -8.01 -11.73 4.96
N ALA A 146 -8.92 -11.81 3.99
CA ALA A 146 -9.66 -13.04 3.66
C ALA A 146 -8.76 -14.13 3.08
N ALA A 147 -7.79 -13.77 2.22
CA ALA A 147 -6.77 -14.71 1.73
C ALA A 147 -5.90 -15.25 2.87
N ALA A 148 -5.49 -14.38 3.80
CA ALA A 148 -4.74 -14.79 4.98
C ALA A 148 -5.57 -15.76 5.85
N LEU A 149 -6.85 -15.47 6.08
CA LEU A 149 -7.74 -16.35 6.83
C LEU A 149 -7.93 -17.71 6.14
N LEU A 150 -8.24 -17.71 4.85
CA LEU A 150 -8.53 -18.93 4.08
C LEU A 150 -7.29 -19.82 3.97
N VAL A 151 -6.21 -19.27 3.39
CA VAL A 151 -4.96 -20.01 3.12
C VAL A 151 -4.27 -20.37 4.44
N GLY A 152 -4.15 -19.41 5.37
CA GLY A 152 -3.45 -19.63 6.62
C GLY A 152 -4.16 -20.63 7.53
N THR A 153 -5.51 -20.60 7.60
CA THR A 153 -6.27 -21.61 8.34
C THR A 153 -6.12 -22.99 7.70
N ALA A 154 -6.12 -23.08 6.38
CA ALA A 154 -5.91 -24.36 5.67
C ALA A 154 -4.50 -24.91 5.93
N VAL A 155 -3.46 -24.07 5.89
CA VAL A 155 -2.08 -24.43 6.22
C VAL A 155 -1.96 -24.86 7.69
N PHE A 156 -2.61 -24.14 8.62
CA PHE A 156 -2.63 -24.49 10.04
C PHE A 156 -3.24 -25.89 10.24
N LEU A 157 -4.36 -26.20 9.62
CA LEU A 157 -5.00 -27.51 9.69
C LEU A 157 -4.10 -28.61 9.15
N ALA A 158 -3.42 -28.38 8.02
CA ALA A 158 -2.53 -29.35 7.38
C ALA A 158 -1.27 -29.63 8.21
N VAL A 159 -0.64 -28.60 8.78
CA VAL A 159 0.65 -28.67 9.49
C VAL A 159 0.47 -28.96 10.97
N CYS A 160 -0.40 -28.19 11.66
CA CYS A 160 -0.53 -28.25 13.12
C CYS A 160 -1.44 -29.39 13.60
N ARG A 161 -2.37 -29.87 12.74
CA ARG A 161 -3.26 -31.02 12.98
C ARG A 161 -3.95 -30.94 14.35
N PRO A 162 -4.78 -29.91 14.59
CA PRO A 162 -5.49 -29.79 15.86
C PRO A 162 -6.47 -30.95 16.05
N PRO A 163 -6.79 -31.34 17.32
CA PRO A 163 -7.68 -32.47 17.61
C PRO A 163 -9.11 -32.23 17.12
N GLU A 164 -9.56 -30.98 17.09
CA GLU A 164 -10.91 -30.60 16.68
C GLU A 164 -10.89 -29.65 15.46
N PRO A 165 -10.63 -30.16 14.24
CA PRO A 165 -10.52 -29.30 13.05
C PRO A 165 -11.85 -28.63 12.67
N GLY A 166 -13.00 -29.22 13.07
CA GLY A 166 -14.33 -28.68 12.82
C GLY A 166 -14.58 -27.29 13.40
N ARG A 167 -13.88 -26.93 14.48
CA ARG A 167 -14.00 -25.59 15.11
C ARG A 167 -13.51 -24.46 14.20
N LEU A 168 -12.60 -24.72 13.27
CA LEU A 168 -12.05 -23.75 12.31
C LEU A 168 -12.86 -23.63 11.01
N ARG A 169 -13.92 -24.44 10.86
CA ARG A 169 -14.75 -24.42 9.66
C ARG A 169 -15.38 -23.06 9.38
N ARG A 170 -15.87 -22.38 10.42
CA ARG A 170 -16.45 -21.04 10.26
C ARG A 170 -15.41 -20.04 9.73
N THR A 171 -14.19 -20.10 10.23
CA THR A 171 -13.08 -19.26 9.77
C THR A 171 -12.78 -19.47 8.28
N LEU A 172 -12.72 -20.73 7.82
CA LEU A 172 -12.54 -21.07 6.40
C LEU A 172 -13.69 -20.55 5.53
N VAL A 173 -14.95 -20.74 5.98
CA VAL A 173 -16.14 -20.30 5.24
C VAL A 173 -16.19 -18.77 5.17
N VAL A 174 -15.97 -18.08 6.29
CA VAL A 174 -15.89 -16.62 6.32
C VAL A 174 -14.77 -16.11 5.41
N GLY A 175 -13.56 -16.67 5.52
CA GLY A 175 -12.45 -16.30 4.65
C GLY A 175 -12.79 -16.50 3.16
N TRP A 176 -13.42 -17.61 2.80
CA TRP A 176 -13.81 -17.89 1.42
C TRP A 176 -14.87 -16.91 0.90
N TRP A 177 -15.96 -16.67 1.65
CA TRP A 177 -17.01 -15.74 1.23
C TRP A 177 -16.51 -14.30 1.15
N THR A 178 -15.72 -13.85 2.13
CA THR A 178 -15.16 -12.50 2.12
C THR A 178 -14.22 -12.34 0.92
N LEU A 179 -13.38 -13.34 0.60
CA LEU A 179 -12.50 -13.30 -0.55
C LEU A 179 -13.28 -13.30 -1.87
N LEU A 180 -14.37 -14.07 -1.96
CA LEU A 180 -15.24 -14.08 -3.14
C LEU A 180 -15.89 -12.71 -3.35
N ILE A 181 -16.55 -12.18 -2.34
CA ILE A 181 -17.27 -10.89 -2.41
C ILE A 181 -16.29 -9.75 -2.73
N SER A 182 -15.15 -9.70 -2.05
CA SER A 182 -14.14 -8.68 -2.31
C SER A 182 -13.51 -8.80 -3.70
N THR A 183 -13.33 -10.02 -4.23
CA THR A 183 -12.83 -10.23 -5.60
C THR A 183 -13.84 -9.77 -6.64
N VAL A 184 -15.13 -10.05 -6.44
CA VAL A 184 -16.21 -9.54 -7.32
C VAL A 184 -16.27 -8.01 -7.26
N ALA A 185 -16.21 -7.42 -6.05
CA ALA A 185 -16.18 -5.97 -5.88
C ALA A 185 -14.98 -5.32 -6.61
N LEU A 186 -13.78 -5.90 -6.46
CA LEU A 186 -12.58 -5.44 -7.18
C LEU A 186 -12.73 -5.52 -8.69
N LEU A 187 -13.36 -6.58 -9.21
CA LEU A 187 -13.60 -6.74 -10.65
C LEU A 187 -14.56 -5.68 -11.18
N LEU A 188 -15.64 -5.41 -10.47
CA LEU A 188 -16.65 -4.41 -10.86
C LEU A 188 -16.11 -2.98 -10.74
N LEU A 189 -15.38 -2.68 -9.66
CA LEU A 189 -14.80 -1.34 -9.42
C LEU A 189 -13.56 -1.06 -10.27
N ARG A 190 -13.02 -2.05 -10.99
CA ARG A 190 -11.76 -1.89 -11.73
C ARG A 190 -11.85 -0.83 -12.81
N ALA A 191 -12.88 -0.87 -13.67
CA ALA A 191 -13.06 0.10 -14.73
C ALA A 191 -13.28 1.53 -14.20
N PRO A 192 -14.20 1.80 -13.25
CA PRO A 192 -14.30 3.11 -12.61
C PRO A 192 -12.99 3.62 -11.99
N TYR A 193 -12.23 2.72 -11.35
CA TYR A 193 -10.94 3.05 -10.75
C TYR A 193 -9.92 3.50 -11.81
N GLU A 194 -9.77 2.75 -12.91
CA GLU A 194 -8.85 3.08 -14.01
C GLU A 194 -9.25 4.35 -14.74
N SER A 195 -10.56 4.56 -14.97
CA SER A 195 -11.08 5.75 -15.67
C SER A 195 -11.23 6.99 -14.78
N GLY A 196 -11.13 6.85 -13.44
CA GLY A 196 -11.34 7.94 -12.48
C GLY A 196 -12.76 8.42 -12.38
N THR A 197 -13.72 7.56 -12.73
CA THR A 197 -15.16 7.84 -12.68
C THR A 197 -15.75 7.40 -11.34
N GLY A 198 -16.93 7.92 -11.01
CA GLY A 198 -17.64 7.56 -9.78
C GLY A 198 -18.12 6.10 -9.78
N PRO A 199 -18.47 5.53 -8.60
CA PRO A 199 -18.80 4.11 -8.46
C PRO A 199 -20.04 3.67 -9.26
N ALA A 200 -20.91 4.59 -9.68
CA ALA A 200 -22.06 4.27 -10.53
C ALA A 200 -21.67 3.70 -11.91
N ALA A 201 -20.46 3.96 -12.38
CA ALA A 201 -19.94 3.43 -13.65
C ALA A 201 -19.71 1.90 -13.64
N VAL A 202 -19.86 1.21 -12.49
CA VAL A 202 -19.86 -0.28 -12.41
C VAL A 202 -20.96 -0.93 -13.23
N PHE A 203 -22.03 -0.18 -13.54
CA PHE A 203 -23.16 -0.67 -14.33
C PHE A 203 -22.98 -0.49 -15.84
N ASP A 204 -21.84 0.04 -16.31
CA ASP A 204 -21.52 0.13 -17.72
C ASP A 204 -20.96 -1.21 -18.26
N PRO A 205 -21.72 -1.94 -19.12
CA PRO A 205 -21.27 -3.22 -19.65
C PRO A 205 -20.03 -3.12 -20.54
N SER A 206 -19.86 -1.98 -21.22
CA SER A 206 -18.71 -1.73 -22.09
C SER A 206 -17.42 -1.63 -21.28
N ALA A 207 -17.47 -0.93 -20.16
CA ALA A 207 -16.37 -0.80 -19.21
C ALA A 207 -15.99 -2.16 -18.60
N LEU A 208 -16.98 -2.98 -18.23
CA LEU A 208 -16.75 -4.33 -17.72
C LEU A 208 -16.09 -5.22 -18.78
N SER A 209 -16.57 -5.20 -20.04
CA SER A 209 -16.00 -6.02 -21.11
C SER A 209 -14.53 -5.67 -21.38
N ARG A 210 -14.16 -4.39 -21.33
CA ARG A 210 -12.76 -3.95 -21.42
C ARG A 210 -11.93 -4.45 -20.26
N THR A 211 -12.43 -4.34 -19.03
CA THR A 211 -11.73 -4.87 -17.84
C THR A 211 -11.38 -6.35 -17.99
N LEU A 212 -12.29 -7.18 -18.50
CA LEU A 212 -12.07 -8.61 -18.66
C LEU A 212 -10.92 -8.95 -19.63
N THR A 213 -10.56 -8.07 -20.54
CA THR A 213 -9.42 -8.24 -21.47
C THR A 213 -8.09 -7.75 -20.91
N THR A 214 -8.12 -6.93 -19.83
CA THR A 214 -6.90 -6.43 -19.19
C THR A 214 -6.22 -7.50 -18.33
N ARG A 215 -4.89 -7.37 -18.13
CA ARG A 215 -4.12 -8.28 -17.25
C ARG A 215 -4.69 -8.36 -15.83
N PRO A 216 -5.03 -7.23 -15.13
CA PRO A 216 -5.63 -7.28 -13.81
C PRO A 216 -7.02 -7.93 -13.82
N GLY A 217 -7.84 -7.67 -14.82
CA GLY A 217 -9.16 -8.31 -14.97
C GLY A 217 -9.04 -9.82 -15.14
N GLN A 218 -8.12 -10.29 -15.99
CA GLN A 218 -7.83 -11.72 -16.16
C GLN A 218 -7.32 -12.38 -14.86
N ALA A 219 -6.48 -11.67 -14.08
CA ALA A 219 -6.03 -12.17 -12.79
C ALA A 219 -7.19 -12.32 -11.78
N LEU A 220 -8.15 -11.38 -11.78
CA LEU A 220 -9.36 -11.46 -10.95
C LEU A 220 -10.28 -12.60 -11.39
N LEU A 221 -10.45 -12.83 -12.70
CA LEU A 221 -11.18 -13.98 -13.23
C LEU A 221 -10.52 -15.31 -12.84
N ALA A 222 -9.19 -15.42 -12.98
CA ALA A 222 -8.44 -16.58 -12.53
C ALA A 222 -8.61 -16.82 -11.03
N ARG A 223 -8.66 -15.75 -10.22
CA ARG A 223 -8.92 -15.84 -8.78
C ARG A 223 -10.31 -16.38 -8.49
N LEU A 224 -11.35 -15.95 -9.20
CA LEU A 224 -12.71 -16.49 -9.07
C LEU A 224 -12.74 -17.98 -9.40
N LEU A 225 -12.08 -18.41 -10.46
CA LEU A 225 -11.97 -19.83 -10.82
C LEU A 225 -11.26 -20.63 -9.71
N LEU A 226 -10.14 -20.12 -9.19
CA LEU A 226 -9.41 -20.75 -8.10
C LEU A 226 -10.24 -20.83 -6.81
N LEU A 227 -11.12 -19.85 -6.54
CA LEU A 227 -12.06 -19.90 -5.44
C LEU A 227 -13.12 -21.00 -5.60
N VAL A 228 -13.57 -21.27 -6.83
CA VAL A 228 -14.44 -22.42 -7.11
C VAL A 228 -13.68 -23.72 -6.82
N CYS A 229 -12.42 -23.85 -7.29
CA CYS A 229 -11.57 -25.00 -6.97
C CYS A 229 -11.36 -25.16 -5.45
N ALA A 230 -11.12 -24.06 -4.74
CA ALA A 230 -10.99 -24.05 -3.27
C ALA A 230 -12.26 -24.55 -2.60
N ALA A 231 -13.44 -24.11 -3.05
CA ALA A 231 -14.73 -24.58 -2.50
C ALA A 231 -14.90 -26.10 -2.70
N VAL A 232 -14.61 -26.61 -3.89
CA VAL A 232 -14.68 -28.05 -4.18
C VAL A 232 -13.71 -28.83 -3.28
N LEU A 233 -12.49 -28.35 -3.10
CA LEU A 233 -11.51 -28.98 -2.20
C LEU A 233 -11.96 -28.97 -0.74
N LEU A 234 -12.51 -27.84 -0.26
CA LEU A 234 -13.05 -27.74 1.10
C LEU A 234 -14.23 -28.68 1.31
N LEU A 235 -15.12 -28.82 0.33
CA LEU A 235 -16.25 -29.77 0.38
C LEU A 235 -15.78 -31.22 0.38
N ARG A 236 -14.74 -31.57 -0.42
CA ARG A 236 -14.14 -32.91 -0.44
C ARG A 236 -13.42 -33.23 0.87
N ALA A 237 -12.62 -32.27 1.38
CA ALA A 237 -11.90 -32.44 2.64
C ALA A 237 -12.84 -32.68 3.84
N ARG A 238 -14.08 -32.13 3.79
CA ARG A 238 -15.11 -32.37 4.82
C ARG A 238 -15.59 -33.80 4.89
N LYS A 239 -15.53 -34.56 3.79
CA LYS A 239 -15.96 -35.97 3.72
C LYS A 239 -14.82 -36.94 4.07
N GLN A 240 -13.60 -36.45 4.25
CA GLN A 240 -12.41 -37.25 4.55
C GLN A 240 -12.06 -37.10 6.04
N GLU A 241 -11.86 -38.20 6.75
CA GLU A 241 -11.34 -38.18 8.13
C GLU A 241 -9.91 -37.58 8.18
N ARG A 242 -9.10 -37.86 7.16
CA ARG A 242 -7.77 -37.25 6.98
C ARG A 242 -7.58 -36.87 5.52
N PRO A 243 -7.10 -35.65 5.22
CA PRO A 243 -6.85 -35.24 3.85
C PRO A 243 -5.74 -36.10 3.23
N THR A 244 -5.98 -36.58 2.00
CA THR A 244 -4.99 -37.35 1.24
C THR A 244 -3.83 -36.47 0.76
N ARG A 245 -2.70 -37.08 0.37
CA ARG A 245 -1.58 -36.33 -0.23
C ARG A 245 -2.02 -35.53 -1.47
N VAL A 246 -2.94 -36.07 -2.25
CA VAL A 246 -3.51 -35.41 -3.44
C VAL A 246 -4.32 -34.18 -3.05
N THR A 247 -5.18 -34.28 -2.02
CA THR A 247 -5.96 -33.14 -1.52
C THR A 247 -5.04 -32.04 -0.98
N LEU A 248 -3.98 -32.40 -0.26
CA LEU A 248 -2.98 -31.44 0.25
C LEU A 248 -2.20 -30.77 -0.90
N GLY A 249 -1.76 -31.56 -1.90
CA GLY A 249 -1.07 -31.03 -3.08
C GLY A 249 -1.95 -30.09 -3.91
N ALA A 250 -3.21 -30.47 -4.15
CA ALA A 250 -4.18 -29.61 -4.82
C ALA A 250 -4.47 -28.31 -4.03
N GLY A 251 -4.59 -28.39 -2.70
CA GLY A 251 -4.74 -27.23 -1.84
C GLY A 251 -3.54 -26.29 -1.89
N ALA A 252 -2.32 -26.83 -1.90
CA ALA A 252 -1.09 -26.05 -2.08
C ALA A 252 -1.04 -25.39 -3.46
N ALA A 253 -1.40 -26.09 -4.53
CA ALA A 253 -1.45 -25.54 -5.89
C ALA A 253 -2.46 -24.37 -5.98
N VAL A 254 -3.66 -24.52 -5.38
CA VAL A 254 -4.66 -23.44 -5.32
C VAL A 254 -4.13 -22.24 -4.52
N ALA A 255 -3.47 -22.46 -3.38
CA ALA A 255 -2.89 -21.38 -2.57
C ALA A 255 -1.80 -20.61 -3.35
N VAL A 256 -0.90 -21.31 -4.04
CA VAL A 256 0.11 -20.72 -4.93
C VAL A 256 -0.55 -19.98 -6.08
N GLY A 257 -1.55 -20.59 -6.74
CA GLY A 257 -2.32 -19.95 -7.81
C GLY A 257 -2.99 -18.65 -7.35
N LEU A 258 -3.65 -18.66 -6.18
CA LEU A 258 -4.21 -17.45 -5.59
C LEU A 258 -3.14 -16.38 -5.38
N ALA A 259 -1.99 -16.71 -4.79
CA ALA A 259 -0.89 -15.77 -4.59
C ALA A 259 -0.34 -15.21 -5.93
N LEU A 260 -0.24 -16.04 -6.95
CA LEU A 260 0.16 -15.64 -8.30
C LEU A 260 -0.78 -14.61 -8.92
N THR A 261 -2.11 -14.68 -8.64
CA THR A 261 -3.05 -13.68 -9.16
C THR A 261 -2.79 -12.27 -8.63
N TRP A 262 -2.23 -12.13 -7.42
CA TRP A 262 -1.77 -10.82 -6.93
C TRP A 262 -0.44 -10.42 -7.55
N ALA A 263 0.55 -11.33 -7.54
CA ALA A 263 1.86 -11.03 -8.09
C ALA A 263 1.82 -10.61 -9.56
N SER A 264 0.88 -11.18 -10.36
CA SER A 264 0.70 -10.87 -11.78
C SER A 264 -0.03 -9.55 -12.06
N ALA A 265 -0.78 -9.02 -11.09
CA ALA A 265 -1.59 -7.81 -11.24
C ALA A 265 -0.97 -6.58 -10.56
N GLU A 266 0.16 -6.70 -9.87
CA GLU A 266 0.79 -5.63 -9.08
C GLU A 266 2.26 -5.43 -9.46
N HIS A 267 2.96 -4.53 -8.73
CA HIS A 267 4.36 -4.12 -8.96
C HIS A 267 5.38 -5.25 -9.20
N ALA A 268 5.08 -6.47 -8.75
CA ALA A 268 5.95 -7.62 -9.00
C ALA A 268 6.02 -8.02 -10.48
N SER A 269 4.99 -7.69 -11.26
CA SER A 269 4.89 -8.02 -12.69
C SER A 269 5.54 -7.02 -13.63
N ALA A 270 6.02 -5.88 -13.13
CA ALA A 270 6.64 -4.81 -13.89
C ALA A 270 8.04 -4.47 -13.36
N GLY A 271 8.84 -3.73 -14.13
CA GLY A 271 10.16 -3.26 -13.73
C GLY A 271 11.27 -4.31 -13.79
N ILE A 272 12.27 -4.20 -12.91
CA ILE A 272 13.47 -5.06 -12.91
C ILE A 272 13.20 -6.45 -12.34
N GLN A 273 13.91 -7.47 -12.85
CA GLN A 273 13.95 -8.84 -12.30
C GLN A 273 12.56 -9.45 -12.05
N VAL A 274 11.62 -9.30 -12.99
CA VAL A 274 10.22 -9.75 -12.86
C VAL A 274 10.09 -11.18 -12.31
N PRO A 275 10.81 -12.22 -12.78
CA PRO A 275 10.66 -13.57 -12.25
C PRO A 275 11.02 -13.68 -10.76
N VAL A 276 12.08 -13.00 -10.33
CA VAL A 276 12.51 -12.98 -8.92
C VAL A 276 11.51 -12.19 -8.07
N ALA A 277 11.03 -11.06 -8.58
CA ALA A 277 10.04 -10.22 -7.91
C ALA A 277 8.71 -10.96 -7.71
N MET A 278 8.21 -11.64 -8.73
CA MET A 278 7.00 -12.46 -8.65
C MET A 278 7.17 -13.62 -7.66
N THR A 279 8.28 -14.34 -7.72
CA THR A 279 8.57 -15.42 -6.75
C THR A 279 8.64 -14.88 -5.33
N SER A 280 9.33 -13.76 -5.12
CA SER A 280 9.41 -13.09 -3.82
C SER A 280 8.02 -12.66 -3.31
N SER A 281 7.18 -12.09 -4.18
CA SER A 281 5.81 -11.66 -3.84
C SER A 281 4.92 -12.84 -3.45
N VAL A 282 4.95 -13.94 -4.21
CA VAL A 282 4.21 -15.17 -3.92
C VAL A 282 4.64 -15.76 -2.58
N LEU A 283 5.94 -15.91 -2.34
CA LEU A 283 6.48 -16.42 -1.07
C LEU A 283 6.11 -15.51 0.10
N HIS A 284 6.21 -14.21 -0.07
CA HIS A 284 5.85 -13.21 0.94
C HIS A 284 4.36 -13.32 1.32
N LEU A 285 3.47 -13.37 0.34
CA LEU A 285 2.03 -13.50 0.56
C LEU A 285 1.66 -14.82 1.25
N LEU A 286 2.24 -15.94 0.81
CA LEU A 286 1.99 -17.26 1.41
C LEU A 286 2.52 -17.32 2.85
N ALA A 287 3.70 -16.78 3.12
CA ALA A 287 4.28 -16.73 4.45
C ALA A 287 3.45 -15.82 5.39
N THR A 288 2.99 -14.66 4.89
CA THR A 288 2.06 -13.78 5.60
C THR A 288 0.77 -14.52 5.94
N ALA A 289 0.17 -15.20 4.97
CA ALA A 289 -1.07 -15.95 5.16
C ALA A 289 -0.88 -17.09 6.18
N ALA A 290 0.20 -17.88 6.07
CA ALA A 290 0.50 -18.97 6.99
C ALA A 290 0.68 -18.46 8.43
N TRP A 291 1.36 -17.34 8.59
CA TRP A 291 1.59 -16.75 9.91
C TRP A 291 0.32 -16.10 10.49
N LEU A 292 -0.27 -15.10 9.81
CA LEU A 292 -1.43 -14.34 10.34
C LEU A 292 -2.70 -15.20 10.42
N GLY A 293 -2.99 -15.96 9.37
CA GLY A 293 -4.15 -16.85 9.37
C GLY A 293 -3.98 -18.01 10.35
N GLY A 294 -2.75 -18.52 10.49
CA GLY A 294 -2.43 -19.53 11.51
C GLY A 294 -2.54 -19.00 12.92
N LEU A 295 -2.12 -17.75 13.17
CA LEU A 295 -2.27 -17.07 14.45
C LEU A 295 -3.76 -16.87 14.82
N THR A 296 -4.58 -16.46 13.83
CA THR A 296 -6.02 -16.33 13.99
C THR A 296 -6.70 -17.68 14.26
N ALA A 297 -6.26 -18.74 13.59
CA ALA A 297 -6.74 -20.10 13.81
C ALA A 297 -6.38 -20.59 15.24
N LEU A 298 -5.13 -20.37 15.67
CA LEU A 298 -4.68 -20.67 17.03
C LEU A 298 -5.52 -19.94 18.07
N LEU A 299 -5.71 -18.61 17.89
CA LEU A 299 -6.51 -17.79 18.79
C LEU A 299 -7.97 -18.28 18.88
N THR A 300 -8.56 -18.64 17.73
CA THR A 300 -9.93 -19.17 17.65
C THR A 300 -10.08 -20.46 18.47
N LEU A 301 -9.08 -21.33 18.44
CA LEU A 301 -9.08 -22.57 19.21
C LEU A 301 -8.83 -22.32 20.70
N LEU A 302 -7.91 -21.44 21.06
CA LEU A 302 -7.60 -21.07 22.45
C LEU A 302 -8.79 -20.42 23.18
N HIS A 303 -9.69 -19.75 22.43
CA HIS A 303 -10.93 -19.22 23.00
C HIS A 303 -11.93 -20.32 23.39
N ARG A 304 -11.83 -21.49 22.78
CA ARG A 304 -12.81 -22.56 22.91
C ARG A 304 -12.36 -23.72 23.80
N GLY A 305 -11.09 -23.79 24.17
CA GLY A 305 -10.56 -24.84 25.03
C GLY A 305 -9.02 -24.88 25.08
N PRO A 306 -8.46 -25.73 25.95
CA PRO A 306 -7.02 -25.98 25.98
C PRO A 306 -6.57 -26.66 24.69
N LEU A 307 -5.32 -26.42 24.30
CA LEU A 307 -4.71 -27.03 23.10
C LEU A 307 -3.53 -27.90 23.52
N PRO A 308 -3.37 -29.08 22.88
CA PRO A 308 -2.19 -29.92 23.13
C PRO A 308 -0.90 -29.18 22.78
N ALA A 309 0.11 -29.32 23.65
CA ALA A 309 1.44 -28.72 23.47
C ALA A 309 2.08 -29.02 22.07
N PRO A 310 1.93 -30.24 21.47
CA PRO A 310 2.44 -30.52 20.14
C PRO A 310 1.84 -29.64 19.03
N THR A 311 0.54 -29.26 19.14
CA THR A 311 -0.13 -28.38 18.18
C THR A 311 0.46 -26.97 18.21
N VAL A 312 0.66 -26.42 19.42
CA VAL A 312 1.28 -25.11 19.65
C VAL A 312 2.73 -25.12 19.18
N ALA A 313 3.49 -26.17 19.47
CA ALA A 313 4.89 -26.31 19.05
C ALA A 313 5.04 -26.39 17.54
N ARG A 314 4.14 -27.09 16.83
CA ARG A 314 4.13 -27.13 15.35
C ARG A 314 3.83 -25.75 14.77
N PHE A 315 2.86 -25.04 15.32
CA PHE A 315 2.57 -23.67 14.90
C PHE A 315 3.76 -22.73 15.15
N SER A 316 4.41 -22.81 16.31
CA SER A 316 5.58 -21.98 16.61
C SER A 316 6.72 -22.18 15.59
N ARG A 317 6.95 -23.40 15.11
CA ARG A 317 7.93 -23.69 14.05
C ARG A 317 7.49 -23.14 12.70
N LEU A 318 6.20 -23.29 12.35
CA LEU A 318 5.62 -22.74 11.12
C LEU A 318 5.73 -21.20 11.11
N ALA A 319 5.35 -20.55 12.21
CA ALA A 319 5.44 -19.10 12.38
C ALA A 319 6.88 -18.61 12.23
N PHE A 320 7.85 -19.29 12.83
CA PHE A 320 9.26 -18.94 12.72
C PHE A 320 9.80 -19.06 11.29
N ALA A 321 9.48 -20.16 10.61
CA ALA A 321 9.84 -20.34 9.20
C ALA A 321 9.21 -19.25 8.32
N SER A 322 7.94 -18.91 8.55
CA SER A 322 7.26 -17.81 7.85
C SER A 322 7.96 -16.47 8.08
N VAL A 323 8.37 -16.16 9.30
CA VAL A 323 9.12 -14.93 9.64
C VAL A 323 10.44 -14.84 8.88
N ILE A 324 11.19 -15.94 8.78
CA ILE A 324 12.43 -15.98 7.99
C ILE A 324 12.16 -15.66 6.52
N VAL A 325 11.14 -16.29 5.94
CA VAL A 325 10.74 -16.03 4.54
C VAL A 325 10.31 -14.57 4.37
N LEU A 326 9.53 -14.03 5.31
CA LEU A 326 9.10 -12.62 5.29
C LEU A 326 10.27 -11.65 5.39
N ALA A 327 11.27 -11.94 6.23
CA ALA A 327 12.46 -11.10 6.36
C ALA A 327 13.27 -11.08 5.05
N VAL A 328 13.56 -12.25 4.47
CA VAL A 328 14.34 -12.37 3.22
C VAL A 328 13.61 -11.70 2.06
N THR A 329 12.34 -12.03 1.86
CA THR A 329 11.54 -11.46 0.76
C THR A 329 11.27 -9.97 0.98
N GLY A 330 11.06 -9.54 2.23
CA GLY A 330 10.82 -8.14 2.59
C GLY A 330 12.05 -7.25 2.35
N VAL A 331 13.25 -7.72 2.66
CA VAL A 331 14.51 -7.01 2.34
C VAL A 331 14.65 -6.83 0.84
N TYR A 332 14.42 -7.89 0.06
CA TYR A 332 14.48 -7.82 -1.40
C TYR A 332 13.46 -6.82 -1.97
N GLN A 333 12.18 -6.89 -1.53
CA GLN A 333 11.13 -5.99 -2.00
C GLN A 333 11.42 -4.53 -1.61
N SER A 334 11.93 -4.29 -0.39
CA SER A 334 12.32 -2.95 0.07
C SER A 334 13.45 -2.37 -0.76
N TRP A 335 14.50 -3.15 -1.02
CA TRP A 335 15.61 -2.75 -1.90
C TRP A 335 15.12 -2.41 -3.32
N ARG A 336 14.26 -3.28 -3.88
CA ARG A 336 13.70 -3.10 -5.22
C ARG A 336 12.87 -1.82 -5.34
N GLY A 337 12.05 -1.52 -4.33
CA GLY A 337 11.16 -0.35 -4.32
C GLY A 337 11.88 0.96 -3.98
N LEU A 338 12.94 0.92 -3.16
CA LEU A 338 13.61 2.11 -2.66
C LEU A 338 14.57 2.73 -3.69
N GLY A 339 15.37 1.90 -4.36
CA GLY A 339 16.35 2.32 -5.37
C GLY A 339 17.59 3.02 -4.82
N SER A 340 17.48 3.89 -3.82
CA SER A 340 18.59 4.59 -3.18
C SER A 340 18.36 4.79 -1.68
N TRP A 341 19.43 4.96 -0.90
CA TRP A 341 19.35 5.24 0.54
C TRP A 341 18.70 6.59 0.86
N ASN A 342 18.92 7.60 0.01
CA ASN A 342 18.32 8.92 0.17
C ASN A 342 16.79 8.88 0.03
N ALA A 343 16.26 7.95 -0.78
CA ALA A 343 14.82 7.75 -0.92
C ALA A 343 14.14 7.27 0.37
N LEU A 344 14.90 6.69 1.32
CA LEU A 344 14.36 6.20 2.59
C LEU A 344 13.75 7.30 3.46
N THR A 345 14.39 8.46 3.50
CA THR A 345 13.92 9.62 4.28
C THR A 345 13.30 10.71 3.41
N GLY A 346 13.73 10.80 2.15
CA GLY A 346 13.34 11.84 1.20
C GLY A 346 11.97 11.62 0.54
N THR A 347 11.47 10.37 0.49
CA THR A 347 10.22 10.06 -0.20
C THR A 347 9.10 9.64 0.77
N PRO A 348 7.80 9.85 0.41
CA PRO A 348 6.68 9.32 1.16
C PRO A 348 6.75 7.79 1.31
N TYR A 349 7.14 7.08 0.25
CA TYR A 349 7.35 5.63 0.26
C TYR A 349 8.35 5.19 1.34
N GLY A 350 9.51 5.85 1.40
CA GLY A 350 10.55 5.52 2.37
C GLY A 350 10.09 5.74 3.83
N ARG A 351 9.35 6.82 4.10
CA ARG A 351 8.79 7.11 5.44
C ARG A 351 7.77 6.05 5.87
N ILE A 352 6.88 5.63 4.97
CA ILE A 352 5.90 4.57 5.23
C ILE A 352 6.61 3.23 5.43
N LEU A 353 7.67 2.95 4.66
CA LEU A 353 8.51 1.76 4.83
C LEU A 353 9.18 1.74 6.20
N LEU A 354 9.71 2.87 6.70
CA LEU A 354 10.25 2.99 8.06
C LEU A 354 9.20 2.69 9.12
N ALA A 355 7.98 3.24 8.97
CA ALA A 355 6.86 2.94 9.87
C ALA A 355 6.50 1.45 9.86
N LYS A 356 6.50 0.81 8.67
CA LYS A 356 6.30 -0.64 8.52
C LYS A 356 7.39 -1.43 9.24
N LEU A 357 8.67 -1.07 9.06
CA LEU A 357 9.79 -1.74 9.71
C LEU A 357 9.71 -1.63 11.25
N ALA A 358 9.34 -0.46 11.78
CA ALA A 358 9.13 -0.27 13.21
C ALA A 358 7.99 -1.16 13.74
N ALA A 359 6.85 -1.20 13.05
CA ALA A 359 5.71 -2.06 13.41
C ALA A 359 6.08 -3.55 13.36
N VAL A 360 6.82 -3.99 12.33
CA VAL A 360 7.33 -5.38 12.22
C VAL A 360 8.29 -5.70 13.36
N THR A 361 9.19 -4.78 13.75
CA THR A 361 10.10 -4.97 14.88
C THR A 361 9.34 -5.15 16.19
N LEU A 362 8.31 -4.35 16.44
CA LEU A 362 7.42 -4.49 17.60
C LEU A 362 6.70 -5.84 17.59
N LEU A 363 6.23 -6.27 16.42
CA LEU A 363 5.57 -7.57 16.26
C LEU A 363 6.51 -8.73 16.56
N LEU A 364 7.76 -8.67 16.07
CA LEU A 364 8.79 -9.69 16.36
C LEU A 364 9.19 -9.72 17.83
N ALA A 365 9.26 -8.56 18.48
CA ALA A 365 9.52 -8.48 19.91
C ALA A 365 8.38 -9.12 20.73
N ALA A 366 7.11 -8.83 20.38
CA ALA A 366 5.94 -9.44 21.01
C ALA A 366 5.92 -10.98 20.81
N ALA A 367 6.17 -11.44 19.58
CA ALA A 367 6.26 -12.87 19.25
C ALA A 367 7.43 -13.56 20.00
N GLY A 368 8.58 -12.91 20.10
CA GLY A 368 9.73 -13.40 20.86
C GLY A 368 9.43 -13.55 22.36
N TYR A 369 8.73 -12.57 22.92
CA TYR A 369 8.27 -12.62 24.32
C TYR A 369 7.29 -13.77 24.55
N SER A 370 6.28 -13.91 23.67
CA SER A 370 5.31 -15.01 23.66
C SER A 370 5.98 -16.38 23.61
N ARG A 371 7.00 -16.55 22.76
CA ARG A 371 7.75 -17.82 22.64
C ARG A 371 8.54 -18.17 23.90
N ARG A 372 9.16 -17.19 24.57
CA ARG A 372 9.87 -17.43 25.83
C ARG A 372 8.91 -17.90 26.92
N TRP A 373 7.71 -17.35 26.97
CA TRP A 373 6.66 -17.77 27.89
C TRP A 373 6.18 -19.20 27.61
N THR A 374 5.87 -19.53 26.34
CA THR A 374 5.44 -20.88 25.94
C THR A 374 6.52 -21.93 26.22
N ALA A 375 7.79 -21.62 26.01
CA ALA A 375 8.88 -22.53 26.32
C ALA A 375 8.98 -22.85 27.83
N ARG A 376 8.83 -21.83 28.68
CA ARG A 376 8.84 -22.00 30.15
C ARG A 376 7.67 -22.87 30.64
N LEU A 377 6.49 -22.76 30.01
CA LEU A 377 5.32 -23.56 30.34
C LEU A 377 5.52 -25.05 30.04
N VAL A 378 6.06 -25.35 28.84
CA VAL A 378 6.33 -26.74 28.45
C VAL A 378 7.37 -27.39 29.42
N THR A 379 8.35 -26.62 29.89
CA THR A 379 9.34 -27.12 30.84
C THR A 379 8.71 -27.40 32.21
N ALA A 380 7.83 -26.49 32.68
CA ALA A 380 7.13 -26.65 33.95
C ALA A 380 6.16 -27.86 33.95
N GLU A 381 5.39 -28.05 32.86
CA GLU A 381 4.51 -29.22 32.70
C GLU A 381 5.30 -30.53 32.70
N THR A 382 6.47 -30.57 32.03
CA THR A 382 7.33 -31.76 31.97
C THR A 382 7.96 -32.08 33.33
N GLU A 383 8.27 -31.06 34.13
CA GLU A 383 8.80 -31.27 35.51
C GLU A 383 7.70 -31.78 36.45
N THR A 384 6.46 -31.20 36.36
CA THR A 384 5.31 -31.65 37.17
C THR A 384 4.88 -33.08 36.81
N GLU A 385 4.89 -33.46 35.52
CA GLU A 385 4.61 -34.83 35.08
C GLU A 385 5.65 -35.81 35.61
N LYS A 386 6.94 -35.46 35.58
CA LYS A 386 8.01 -36.30 36.15
C LYS A 386 7.91 -36.44 37.64
N GLU A 387 7.61 -35.36 38.39
CA GLU A 387 7.39 -35.42 39.82
C GLU A 387 6.17 -36.29 40.19
N SER A 388 5.06 -36.17 39.41
CA SER A 388 3.89 -37.02 39.58
C SER A 388 4.18 -38.49 39.28
N GLU A 389 4.97 -38.78 38.23
CA GLU A 389 5.36 -40.15 37.86
C GLU A 389 6.28 -40.78 38.92
N VAL A 390 7.21 -39.97 39.51
CA VAL A 390 8.06 -40.39 40.63
C VAL A 390 7.23 -40.64 41.87
N ALA A 391 6.30 -39.72 42.22
CA ALA A 391 5.44 -39.89 43.39
C ALA A 391 4.51 -41.11 43.27
N VAL A 392 3.98 -41.42 42.07
CA VAL A 392 3.19 -42.63 41.81
C VAL A 392 4.03 -43.88 41.93
N LYS A 393 5.28 -43.89 41.44
CA LYS A 393 6.21 -45.02 41.62
C LYS A 393 6.61 -45.23 43.07
N GLU A 394 6.86 -44.15 43.83
CA GLU A 394 7.13 -44.22 45.25
C GLU A 394 5.95 -44.74 46.05
N ALA A 395 4.71 -44.30 45.71
CA ALA A 395 3.50 -44.80 46.32
C ALA A 395 3.26 -46.29 45.99
N GLU A 396 3.55 -46.74 44.77
CA GLU A 396 3.46 -48.14 44.35
C GLU A 396 4.46 -49.05 45.07
N VAL A 397 5.67 -48.54 45.30
CA VAL A 397 6.69 -49.23 46.09
C VAL A 397 6.28 -49.31 47.58
N ALA A 398 5.75 -48.22 48.15
CA ALA A 398 5.26 -48.17 49.51
C ALA A 398 4.04 -49.09 49.77
N VAL A 399 3.18 -49.28 48.76
CA VAL A 399 2.04 -50.24 48.81
C VAL A 399 2.54 -51.68 48.74
N LYS A 400 3.58 -52.01 48.00
CA LYS A 400 4.18 -53.34 47.93
C LYS A 400 4.90 -53.75 49.22
N GLU A 401 5.37 -52.79 50.01
CA GLU A 401 6.07 -53.04 51.26
C GLU A 401 5.15 -53.19 52.49
N ARG A 402 3.86 -52.84 52.35
CA ARG A 402 2.82 -52.94 53.40
C ARG A 402 1.84 -54.10 53.17
N VAL A 403 2.31 -55.33 52.99
CA VAL A 403 1.48 -56.53 53.14
C VAL A 403 1.98 -57.34 54.31
N PRO A 404 1.43 -57.14 55.52
CA PRO A 404 1.39 -58.17 56.54
C PRO A 404 0.04 -58.90 56.44
N ALA A 405 0.15 -60.22 56.39
CA ALA A 405 -1.00 -61.09 56.49
C ALA A 405 -1.65 -60.93 57.90
N GLN A 406 -2.94 -60.61 57.94
CA GLN A 406 -3.83 -61.08 59.01
C GLN A 406 -5.28 -61.21 58.49
N VAL A 407 -5.73 -62.42 58.71
CA VAL A 407 -7.11 -62.95 58.57
C VAL A 407 -7.92 -62.51 59.76
N GLY A 408 -9.20 -62.15 59.58
CA GLY A 408 -10.16 -62.20 60.68
C GLY A 408 -11.38 -61.31 60.54
N GLY A 409 -12.51 -61.90 60.15
CA GLY A 409 -13.84 -61.75 60.69
C GLY A 409 -14.68 -60.54 60.29
N PRO A 410 -16.00 -60.79 60.01
CA PRO A 410 -16.93 -59.75 59.57
C PRO A 410 -17.61 -59.04 60.73
N ALA A 411 -17.89 -57.75 60.59
CA ALA A 411 -18.87 -57.02 61.38
C ALA A 411 -19.68 -56.08 60.50
N GLU A 412 -20.98 -56.17 60.72
CA GLU A 412 -22.09 -55.48 60.05
C GLU A 412 -22.13 -53.97 60.28
N PRO A 413 -23.02 -53.27 59.54
CA PRO A 413 -22.95 -51.79 59.42
C PRO A 413 -23.94 -51.11 60.37
N GLU A 414 -23.55 -50.01 60.96
CA GLU A 414 -24.47 -49.03 61.53
C GLU A 414 -23.99 -47.59 61.31
N GLY A 415 -24.96 -46.73 61.01
CA GLY A 415 -24.88 -45.32 61.35
C GLY A 415 -24.66 -44.35 60.21
N ARG A 416 -25.75 -44.02 59.57
CA ARG A 416 -25.91 -42.80 58.75
C ARG A 416 -26.00 -41.61 59.71
N GLU A 417 -25.06 -40.69 59.66
CA GLU A 417 -25.25 -39.33 60.17
C GLU A 417 -24.97 -38.29 59.10
N ASP A 418 -25.98 -37.46 58.91
CA ASP A 418 -26.00 -36.32 58.03
C ASP A 418 -24.99 -35.28 58.46
N ALA A 419 -24.04 -34.90 57.56
CA ALA A 419 -23.22 -33.73 57.73
C ALA A 419 -23.68 -32.60 56.83
N PRO A 420 -23.83 -31.36 57.34
CA PRO A 420 -24.40 -30.25 56.64
C PRO A 420 -23.44 -29.59 55.66
N GLY A 421 -23.98 -29.24 54.52
CA GLY A 421 -23.60 -28.07 53.69
C GLY A 421 -22.12 -27.82 53.43
N ALA A 422 -21.54 -28.50 52.46
CA ALA A 422 -20.30 -28.00 51.83
C ALA A 422 -20.62 -26.69 51.10
N ALA A 423 -20.24 -25.58 51.74
CA ALA A 423 -20.19 -24.29 51.06
C ALA A 423 -19.30 -24.42 49.82
N LYS A 424 -19.81 -24.09 48.64
CA LYS A 424 -19.04 -23.93 47.40
C LYS A 424 -17.97 -22.90 47.65
N SER A 425 -16.76 -23.35 47.92
CA SER A 425 -15.58 -22.50 47.83
C SER A 425 -15.51 -21.89 46.42
N PRO A 426 -15.21 -20.59 46.25
CA PRO A 426 -15.01 -20.03 44.94
C PRO A 426 -13.86 -20.81 44.28
N GLU A 427 -14.13 -21.44 43.15
CA GLU A 427 -13.13 -22.11 42.31
C GLU A 427 -11.98 -21.15 42.09
N ALA A 428 -10.90 -21.34 42.84
CA ALA A 428 -9.64 -20.71 42.55
C ALA A 428 -9.28 -21.19 41.14
N SER A 429 -9.33 -20.26 40.15
CA SER A 429 -8.88 -20.52 38.79
C SER A 429 -7.48 -21.11 38.85
N GLY A 430 -7.35 -22.39 38.49
CA GLY A 430 -6.08 -23.13 38.59
C GLY A 430 -4.99 -22.46 37.74
N PRO A 431 -3.71 -22.77 38.03
CA PRO A 431 -2.56 -22.19 37.31
C PRO A 431 -2.68 -22.34 35.78
N GLU A 432 -3.36 -23.37 35.27
CA GLU A 432 -3.65 -23.58 33.86
C GLU A 432 -4.53 -22.48 33.23
N ASP A 433 -5.54 -21.99 33.95
CA ASP A 433 -6.43 -20.92 33.46
C ASP A 433 -5.70 -19.56 33.41
N ALA A 434 -4.80 -19.29 34.31
CA ALA A 434 -3.98 -18.08 34.31
C ALA A 434 -3.02 -18.08 33.11
N HIS A 435 -2.38 -19.21 32.84
CA HIS A 435 -1.48 -19.39 31.70
C HIS A 435 -2.18 -19.26 30.36
N ARG A 436 -3.35 -19.87 30.21
CA ARG A 436 -4.21 -19.76 29.03
C ARG A 436 -4.63 -18.31 28.76
N LYS A 437 -5.00 -17.55 29.80
CA LYS A 437 -5.34 -16.12 29.71
C LYS A 437 -4.13 -15.30 29.25
N ALA A 438 -2.94 -15.58 29.76
CA ALA A 438 -1.70 -14.90 29.38
C ALA A 438 -1.33 -15.16 27.92
N LEU A 439 -1.35 -16.43 27.48
CA LEU A 439 -1.10 -16.82 26.09
C LEU A 439 -2.11 -16.16 25.13
N ARG A 440 -3.41 -16.18 25.49
CA ARG A 440 -4.47 -15.54 24.71
C ARG A 440 -4.26 -14.04 24.57
N ARG A 441 -3.83 -13.33 25.63
CA ARG A 441 -3.53 -11.90 25.57
C ARG A 441 -2.33 -11.63 24.65
N SER A 442 -1.27 -12.42 24.75
CA SER A 442 -0.10 -12.28 23.91
C SER A 442 -0.45 -12.46 22.42
N VAL A 443 -1.20 -13.51 22.08
CA VAL A 443 -1.64 -13.77 20.70
C VAL A 443 -2.59 -12.67 20.21
N LEU A 444 -3.46 -12.10 21.05
CA LEU A 444 -4.29 -10.96 20.67
C LEU A 444 -3.48 -9.72 20.33
N VAL A 445 -2.43 -9.43 21.11
CA VAL A 445 -1.50 -8.31 20.83
C VAL A 445 -0.80 -8.52 19.50
N GLU A 446 -0.30 -9.73 19.23
CA GLU A 446 0.32 -10.09 17.96
C GLU A 446 -0.65 -9.90 16.77
N VAL A 447 -1.92 -10.35 16.90
CA VAL A 447 -2.96 -10.14 15.88
C VAL A 447 -3.25 -8.66 15.67
N ALA A 448 -3.39 -7.87 16.74
CA ALA A 448 -3.66 -6.44 16.64
C ALA A 448 -2.52 -5.69 15.91
N ILE A 449 -1.26 -5.95 16.28
CA ILE A 449 -0.10 -5.35 15.59
C ILE A 449 -0.04 -5.82 14.13
N SER A 450 -0.37 -7.07 13.86
CA SER A 450 -0.40 -7.63 12.50
C SER A 450 -1.41 -6.94 11.60
N VAL A 451 -2.60 -6.59 12.13
CA VAL A 451 -3.61 -5.79 11.40
C VAL A 451 -3.04 -4.42 11.05
N VAL A 452 -2.34 -3.77 11.98
CA VAL A 452 -1.68 -2.48 11.72
C VAL A 452 -0.61 -2.62 10.63
N VAL A 453 0.24 -3.66 10.68
CA VAL A 453 1.23 -3.94 9.63
C VAL A 453 0.56 -4.17 8.27
N LEU A 454 -0.58 -4.87 8.23
CA LEU A 454 -1.32 -5.10 7.00
C LEU A 454 -1.86 -3.77 6.43
N MET A 455 -2.43 -2.91 7.26
CA MET A 455 -2.89 -1.57 6.84
C MET A 455 -1.74 -0.73 6.29
N ILE A 456 -0.62 -0.62 7.01
CA ILE A 456 0.57 0.11 6.53
C ILE A 456 1.07 -0.48 5.20
N THR A 457 1.06 -1.80 5.05
CA THR A 457 1.50 -2.47 3.81
C THR A 457 0.60 -2.10 2.65
N THR A 458 -0.73 -2.03 2.84
CA THR A 458 -1.66 -1.67 1.76
C THR A 458 -1.50 -0.20 1.35
N VAL A 459 -1.28 0.71 2.31
CA VAL A 459 -0.92 2.10 1.99
C VAL A 459 0.39 2.16 1.21
N LEU A 460 1.41 1.38 1.61
CA LEU A 460 2.69 1.32 0.92
C LEU A 460 2.57 0.82 -0.52
N THR A 461 1.69 -0.14 -0.80
CA THR A 461 1.46 -0.66 -2.17
C THR A 461 0.76 0.34 -3.08
N ASN A 462 0.06 1.34 -2.53
CA ASN A 462 -0.56 2.43 -3.27
C ASN A 462 0.35 3.67 -3.39
N THR A 463 1.53 3.65 -2.79
CA THR A 463 2.46 4.78 -2.81
C THR A 463 3.49 4.59 -3.92
N LEU A 464 3.77 5.64 -4.68
CA LEU A 464 4.80 5.64 -5.72
C LEU A 464 6.15 5.19 -5.12
N PRO A 465 6.77 4.10 -5.63
CA PRO A 465 8.06 3.64 -5.15
C PRO A 465 9.14 4.71 -5.24
N GLY A 466 10.05 4.75 -4.29
CA GLY A 466 11.11 5.77 -4.23
C GLY A 466 12.01 5.77 -5.47
N ARG A 467 12.22 4.61 -6.09
CA ARG A 467 12.95 4.45 -7.36
C ARG A 467 12.22 5.16 -8.49
N ALA A 468 10.91 4.95 -8.63
CA ALA A 468 10.08 5.59 -9.63
C ALA A 468 10.03 7.12 -9.46
N ALA A 469 9.95 7.60 -8.21
CA ALA A 469 9.99 9.02 -7.90
C ALA A 469 11.34 9.66 -8.31
N ALA A 470 12.47 8.97 -8.11
CA ALA A 470 13.78 9.43 -8.52
C ALA A 470 13.95 9.45 -10.05
N GLU A 471 13.42 8.44 -10.75
CA GLU A 471 13.47 8.37 -12.22
C GLU A 471 12.57 9.44 -12.86
N ALA A 472 11.37 9.71 -12.30
CA ALA A 472 10.51 10.80 -12.75
C ALA A 472 11.20 12.18 -12.60
N SER A 473 11.94 12.39 -11.51
CA SER A 473 12.70 13.64 -11.31
C SER A 473 13.90 13.79 -12.25
N THR A 474 14.55 12.68 -12.66
CA THR A 474 15.65 12.70 -13.63
C THR A 474 15.19 12.82 -15.07
N SER A 475 14.04 12.25 -15.44
CA SER A 475 13.48 12.38 -16.78
C SER A 475 12.89 13.77 -17.05
N SER A 476 12.41 14.46 -16.01
CA SER A 476 12.06 15.89 -16.09
C SER A 476 13.30 16.80 -16.26
N GLY A 477 14.51 16.28 -16.06
CA GLY A 477 15.78 17.02 -16.09
C GLY A 477 16.52 17.00 -17.43
N SER A 478 16.01 16.35 -18.49
CA SER A 478 16.67 16.39 -19.82
C SER A 478 16.16 17.48 -20.75
N SER A 479 15.06 18.16 -20.41
CA SER A 479 14.82 19.54 -20.83
C SER A 479 15.24 20.39 -19.65
N ALA A 480 16.18 21.31 -19.82
CA ALA A 480 16.64 22.22 -18.77
C ALA A 480 15.51 23.19 -18.36
N VAL A 481 14.47 22.67 -17.78
CA VAL A 481 13.51 23.40 -16.96
C VAL A 481 14.09 23.35 -15.56
N THR A 482 14.76 24.39 -15.19
CA THR A 482 15.20 24.74 -13.84
C THR A 482 14.10 24.38 -12.85
N ALA A 483 14.43 23.59 -11.84
CA ALA A 483 13.47 23.09 -10.84
C ALA A 483 12.68 24.25 -10.25
N ALA A 484 11.41 24.34 -10.58
CA ALA A 484 10.50 25.33 -9.99
C ALA A 484 10.44 25.11 -8.47
N SER A 485 10.76 26.15 -7.71
CA SER A 485 10.67 26.11 -6.25
C SER A 485 9.27 26.52 -5.81
N VAL A 486 8.55 25.58 -5.21
CA VAL A 486 7.23 25.84 -4.62
C VAL A 486 7.38 26.17 -3.14
N ASN A 487 6.93 27.35 -2.73
CA ASN A 487 7.04 27.86 -1.38
C ASN A 487 5.66 28.15 -0.79
N ASP A 488 5.23 27.35 0.17
CA ASP A 488 4.01 27.60 0.93
C ASP A 488 4.30 28.57 2.09
N VAL A 489 3.56 29.65 2.16
CA VAL A 489 3.63 30.69 3.21
C VAL A 489 2.26 30.77 3.88
N PRO A 490 2.10 30.24 5.09
CA PRO A 490 0.84 30.35 5.82
C PRO A 490 0.62 31.80 6.29
N PHE A 491 -0.63 32.26 6.31
CA PHE A 491 -1.00 33.57 6.82
C PHE A 491 -2.26 33.51 7.69
N GLU A 492 -2.34 34.42 8.63
CA GLU A 492 -3.51 34.61 9.49
C GLU A 492 -3.71 36.12 9.74
N VAL A 493 -4.91 36.62 9.39
CA VAL A 493 -5.27 38.04 9.61
C VAL A 493 -6.76 38.18 9.87
N GLY A 494 -7.13 38.74 11.03
CA GLY A 494 -8.52 38.80 11.47
C GLY A 494 -9.18 37.42 11.56
N SER A 495 -10.24 37.22 10.81
CA SER A 495 -10.91 35.91 10.68
C SER A 495 -10.42 35.10 9.47
N ALA A 496 -9.60 35.66 8.60
CA ALA A 496 -9.09 35.01 7.41
C ALA A 496 -7.81 34.23 7.74
N ARG A 497 -7.81 32.95 7.36
CA ARG A 497 -6.66 32.03 7.49
C ARG A 497 -6.46 31.30 6.20
N GLY A 498 -5.21 31.08 5.81
CA GLY A 498 -4.90 30.39 4.60
C GLY A 498 -3.41 30.21 4.37
N ARG A 499 -3.03 29.92 3.14
CA ARG A 499 -1.64 29.86 2.69
C ARG A 499 -1.49 30.48 1.31
N VAL A 500 -0.35 31.12 1.08
CA VAL A 500 0.06 31.55 -0.26
C VAL A 500 1.11 30.58 -0.77
N GLN A 501 0.84 29.97 -1.88
CA GLN A 501 1.79 29.14 -2.59
C GLN A 501 2.51 30.00 -3.63
N VAL A 502 3.80 30.23 -3.44
CA VAL A 502 4.65 31.00 -4.35
C VAL A 502 5.56 30.05 -5.10
N THR A 503 5.45 30.02 -6.42
CA THR A 503 6.27 29.22 -7.32
C THR A 503 7.27 30.11 -8.05
N LEU A 504 8.55 29.80 -7.90
CA LEU A 504 9.64 30.37 -8.70
C LEU A 504 9.98 29.38 -9.81
N GLN A 505 9.90 29.77 -11.09
CA GLN A 505 10.14 28.87 -12.22
C GLN A 505 11.61 28.43 -12.36
N SER A 506 12.55 29.31 -11.95
CA SER A 506 13.95 29.03 -12.02
C SER A 506 14.59 29.30 -10.68
N ASN A 507 14.86 28.50 -9.83
CA ASN A 507 15.47 28.76 -8.51
C ASN A 507 16.95 29.22 -8.61
N ARG A 508 17.27 30.00 -9.64
CA ARG A 508 18.65 30.47 -9.97
C ARG A 508 18.75 31.98 -10.07
N ALA A 509 19.98 32.47 -9.92
CA ALA A 509 20.32 33.86 -10.23
C ALA A 509 20.00 34.16 -11.70
N GLY A 510 19.45 35.36 -11.97
CA GLY A 510 18.98 35.80 -13.27
C GLY A 510 17.48 35.96 -13.34
N ASP A 511 16.92 35.88 -14.55
CA ASP A 511 15.50 36.08 -14.80
C ASP A 511 14.67 34.89 -14.29
N ASN A 512 13.69 35.21 -13.49
CA ASN A 512 12.74 34.26 -12.90
C ASN A 512 11.30 34.66 -13.26
N LYS A 513 10.41 33.69 -13.36
CA LYS A 513 8.97 33.91 -13.33
C LYS A 513 8.45 33.58 -11.94
N VAL A 514 7.61 34.42 -11.41
CA VAL A 514 6.98 34.23 -10.08
C VAL A 514 5.48 34.06 -10.26
N GLU A 515 4.97 32.95 -9.77
CA GLU A 515 3.53 32.68 -9.73
C GLU A 515 3.09 32.51 -8.27
N ALA A 516 1.94 33.06 -7.90
CA ALA A 516 1.42 32.92 -6.55
C ALA A 516 -0.10 32.64 -6.57
N LEU A 517 -0.49 31.67 -5.74
CA LEU A 517 -1.87 31.27 -5.51
C LEU A 517 -2.20 31.38 -4.04
N VAL A 518 -3.37 31.93 -3.73
CA VAL A 518 -3.86 32.03 -2.35
C VAL A 518 -4.90 30.93 -2.12
N PHE A 519 -4.73 30.16 -1.04
CA PHE A 519 -5.65 29.09 -0.64
C PHE A 519 -6.27 29.37 0.70
N GLY A 520 -7.57 29.12 0.84
CA GLY A 520 -8.27 29.07 2.11
C GLY A 520 -7.93 27.82 2.93
N LEU A 521 -8.45 27.74 4.15
CA LEU A 521 -8.29 26.54 5.02
C LEU A 521 -8.91 25.28 4.44
N ASP A 522 -9.94 25.43 3.64
CA ASP A 522 -10.64 24.34 2.95
C ASP A 522 -9.89 23.86 1.68
N GLY A 523 -8.75 24.49 1.36
CA GLY A 523 -7.97 24.20 0.17
C GLY A 523 -8.52 24.79 -1.13
N SER A 524 -9.60 25.58 -1.07
CA SER A 524 -10.11 26.33 -2.23
C SER A 524 -9.22 27.53 -2.53
N VAL A 525 -9.20 27.97 -3.81
CA VAL A 525 -8.51 29.20 -4.21
C VAL A 525 -9.28 30.40 -3.66
N ALA A 526 -8.61 31.21 -2.86
CA ALA A 526 -9.16 32.45 -2.30
C ALA A 526 -8.75 33.65 -3.15
N ILE A 527 -9.73 34.46 -3.55
CA ILE A 527 -9.49 35.73 -4.26
C ILE A 527 -9.19 36.80 -3.20
N VAL A 528 -8.03 37.45 -3.32
CA VAL A 528 -7.61 38.52 -2.43
C VAL A 528 -7.47 39.83 -3.21
N PRO A 529 -7.78 41.00 -2.61
CA PRO A 529 -7.72 42.30 -3.29
C PRO A 529 -6.29 42.70 -3.70
N GLU A 530 -5.27 42.31 -2.93
CA GLU A 530 -3.86 42.61 -3.23
C GLU A 530 -2.93 41.52 -2.70
N LEU A 531 -1.98 41.13 -3.54
CA LEU A 531 -0.85 40.30 -3.17
C LEU A 531 0.45 40.96 -3.62
N ARG A 532 1.42 41.02 -2.73
CA ARG A 532 2.77 41.52 -3.06
C ARG A 532 3.81 40.50 -2.60
N VAL A 533 4.78 40.24 -3.45
CA VAL A 533 5.92 39.35 -3.16
C VAL A 533 7.19 40.17 -3.36
N THR A 534 8.03 40.24 -2.33
CA THR A 534 9.31 40.95 -2.38
C THR A 534 10.45 40.04 -1.92
N PHE A 535 11.64 40.24 -2.49
CA PHE A 535 12.83 39.47 -2.16
C PHE A 535 13.92 40.43 -1.59
N THR A 536 14.54 40.03 -0.49
CA THR A 536 15.67 40.73 0.13
C THR A 536 16.82 39.75 0.37
N LEU A 537 18.04 40.13 0.02
CA LEU A 537 19.26 39.40 0.35
C LEU A 537 20.00 40.11 1.49
N PRO A 538 19.81 39.69 2.74
CA PRO A 538 20.35 40.42 3.92
C PRO A 538 21.89 40.42 3.93
N SER A 539 22.54 39.33 3.47
CA SER A 539 24.00 39.18 3.46
C SER A 539 24.70 40.20 2.59
N GLN A 540 24.04 40.72 1.54
CA GLN A 540 24.57 41.68 0.59
C GLN A 540 23.86 43.05 0.66
N LYS A 541 22.90 43.25 1.58
CA LYS A 541 22.04 44.44 1.71
C LYS A 541 21.32 44.81 0.41
N ILE A 542 20.89 43.79 -0.39
CA ILE A 542 20.13 43.98 -1.62
C ILE A 542 18.65 43.82 -1.34
N GLY A 543 17.84 44.77 -1.82
CA GLY A 543 16.39 44.72 -1.74
C GLY A 543 15.80 45.71 -0.72
N PRO A 544 14.46 45.71 -0.52
CA PRO A 544 13.51 44.73 -1.12
C PRO A 544 13.31 44.95 -2.62
N LEU A 545 13.40 43.83 -3.40
CA LEU A 545 13.08 43.80 -4.82
C LEU A 545 11.64 43.37 -4.95
N ASP A 546 10.78 44.22 -5.51
CA ASP A 546 9.34 43.93 -5.71
C ASP A 546 9.13 43.19 -7.02
N THR A 547 8.49 42.04 -6.97
CA THR A 547 8.19 41.23 -8.15
C THR A 547 7.11 41.81 -9.05
N ARG A 548 6.27 42.74 -8.50
CA ARG A 548 5.14 43.35 -9.19
C ARG A 548 4.18 42.31 -9.79
N VAL A 549 3.81 41.32 -9.00
CA VAL A 549 2.82 40.32 -9.41
C VAL A 549 1.50 41.02 -9.76
N THR A 550 0.87 40.58 -10.84
CA THR A 550 -0.43 41.07 -11.32
C THR A 550 -1.48 39.97 -11.21
N ASP A 551 -2.69 40.31 -10.79
CA ASP A 551 -3.81 39.38 -10.73
C ASP A 551 -4.28 39.00 -12.16
N ARG A 552 -4.42 37.70 -12.40
CA ARG A 552 -4.92 37.13 -13.65
C ARG A 552 -6.15 36.24 -13.42
N GLY A 553 -7.06 36.69 -12.58
CA GLY A 553 -8.32 35.97 -12.33
C GLY A 553 -8.19 34.85 -11.30
N GLY A 554 -7.57 35.14 -10.16
CA GLY A 554 -7.43 34.22 -9.01
C GLY A 554 -6.03 33.65 -8.83
N TYR A 555 -5.09 33.95 -9.71
CA TYR A 555 -3.66 33.70 -9.53
C TYR A 555 -2.83 34.93 -9.90
N TRP A 556 -1.70 35.09 -9.24
CA TRP A 556 -0.85 36.26 -9.34
C TRP A 556 0.44 35.92 -10.05
N VAL A 557 0.86 36.72 -11.06
CA VAL A 557 2.03 36.42 -11.91
C VAL A 557 2.90 37.64 -12.10
N ALA A 558 4.22 37.44 -12.01
CA ALA A 558 5.24 38.27 -12.57
C ALA A 558 5.99 37.48 -13.66
N ASP A 559 5.79 37.83 -14.93
CA ASP A 559 6.34 37.07 -16.07
C ASP A 559 7.87 37.18 -16.20
N SER A 560 8.48 38.23 -15.64
CA SER A 560 9.93 38.44 -15.59
C SER A 560 10.30 39.17 -14.29
N PHE A 561 11.18 38.56 -13.51
CA PHE A 561 11.72 39.12 -12.29
C PHE A 561 13.17 38.67 -12.11
N ASN A 562 14.08 39.64 -12.00
CA ASN A 562 15.52 39.34 -11.93
C ASN A 562 16.01 39.25 -10.49
N LEU A 563 16.59 38.07 -10.13
CA LEU A 563 17.34 37.85 -8.89
C LEU A 563 18.84 37.89 -9.22
N PRO A 564 19.55 38.99 -8.94
CA PRO A 564 20.85 39.25 -9.54
C PRO A 564 21.98 38.34 -9.06
N ILE A 565 21.85 37.69 -7.91
CA ILE A 565 22.94 36.94 -7.27
C ILE A 565 22.36 35.71 -6.55
N ALA A 566 23.11 34.61 -6.59
CA ALA A 566 22.83 33.42 -5.79
C ALA A 566 22.98 33.68 -4.29
N GLY A 567 22.20 33.00 -3.47
CA GLY A 567 22.23 33.14 -2.01
C GLY A 567 20.93 32.79 -1.32
N THR A 568 20.88 33.01 0.00
CA THR A 568 19.65 32.81 0.77
C THR A 568 18.91 34.12 0.88
N TRP A 569 17.79 34.20 0.17
CA TRP A 569 16.93 35.37 0.10
C TRP A 569 15.77 35.24 1.09
N ASP A 570 15.38 36.36 1.70
CA ASP A 570 14.15 36.51 2.47
C ASP A 570 13.02 36.90 1.50
N MET A 571 12.13 35.96 1.19
CA MET A 571 10.91 36.19 0.42
C MET A 571 9.81 36.62 1.37
N LYS A 572 9.38 37.89 1.27
CA LYS A 572 8.27 38.45 2.04
C LYS A 572 7.02 38.49 1.18
N VAL A 573 5.98 37.80 1.63
CA VAL A 573 4.66 37.78 1.02
C VAL A 573 3.71 38.63 1.83
N THR A 574 3.08 39.59 1.19
CA THR A 574 2.10 40.50 1.81
C THR A 574 0.75 40.23 1.17
N VAL A 575 -0.22 39.84 2.00
CA VAL A 575 -1.59 39.53 1.58
C VAL A 575 -2.53 40.55 2.20
N ARG A 576 -3.34 41.23 1.39
CA ARG A 576 -4.43 42.07 1.85
C ARG A 576 -5.75 41.33 1.57
N VAL A 577 -6.52 41.09 2.62
CA VAL A 577 -7.79 40.34 2.54
C VAL A 577 -9.02 41.24 2.56
N SER A 578 -8.86 42.47 3.05
CA SER A 578 -9.89 43.52 3.06
C SER A 578 -9.26 44.90 2.93
N ASP A 579 -10.07 45.97 2.94
CA ASP A 579 -9.57 47.34 2.88
C ASP A 579 -8.71 47.73 4.10
N VAL A 580 -8.87 47.02 5.20
CA VAL A 580 -8.19 47.34 6.49
C VAL A 580 -7.30 46.23 6.99
N ASP A 581 -7.44 45.01 6.49
CA ASP A 581 -6.74 43.82 6.97
C ASP A 581 -5.65 43.39 6.00
N GLN A 582 -4.41 43.44 6.47
CA GLN A 582 -3.22 43.03 5.73
C GLN A 582 -2.24 42.33 6.65
N VAL A 583 -1.59 41.28 6.14
CA VAL A 583 -0.52 40.56 6.83
C VAL A 583 0.69 40.38 5.93
N SER A 584 1.87 40.31 6.54
CA SER A 584 3.12 40.03 5.83
C SER A 584 3.86 38.92 6.53
N GLU A 585 4.17 37.86 5.78
CA GLU A 585 4.95 36.73 6.25
C GLU A 585 6.25 36.60 5.46
N THR A 586 7.31 36.10 6.09
CA THR A 586 8.62 35.98 5.46
C THR A 586 9.14 34.56 5.52
N LYS A 587 9.59 34.05 4.36
CA LYS A 587 10.18 32.73 4.22
C LYS A 587 11.55 32.81 3.56
N LYS A 588 12.51 32.02 4.03
CA LYS A 588 13.84 31.95 3.41
C LYS A 588 13.81 31.04 2.19
N VAL A 589 14.33 31.53 1.07
CA VAL A 589 14.44 30.81 -0.21
C VAL A 589 15.90 30.83 -0.65
N ARG A 590 16.41 29.67 -1.02
CA ARG A 590 17.78 29.55 -1.53
C ARG A 590 17.75 29.66 -3.05
N ILE A 591 18.50 30.61 -3.59
CA ILE A 591 18.71 30.82 -5.03
C ILE A 591 20.11 30.30 -5.36
N GLU A 592 20.17 29.44 -6.36
CA GLU A 592 21.41 28.81 -6.85
C GLU A 592 22.05 29.63 -7.98
N GLU A 593 23.31 29.34 -8.33
CA GLU A 593 24.03 29.99 -9.43
C GLU A 593 23.48 29.61 -10.80
#